data_cf58455a7a5b66b0511d078244f9a39b
#
_entry.id   cf58455a7a5b66b0511d078244f9a39b
#
_cell.length_a   1.000
_cell.length_b   1.000
_cell.length_c   1.000
_cell.angle_alpha   90.00
_cell.angle_beta   90.00
_cell.angle_gamma   90.00
#
_symmetry.space_group_name_H-M   'P 1'
#
loop_
_entity.id
_entity.type
_entity.pdbx_description
1 polymer ?
#
loop_
_entity_poly.entity_id
_entity_poly.type
_entity_poly.pdbx_seq_one_letter_code
_entity_poly.pdbx_strand_id
1 'polypeptide(L)'
;MELNKPKFIRDNDTFLTIYGRNLLAELDIILPDNYLIVTMEDLWEKYKHNFKNKQKNVYIVKGLDINKVNEDFKNLNNFSTIVGIGGGQSLDMAKYFAWKSGVKLFQVPTSMSVNATFGHRAAIRINSNVSYVGWTVPEAVYIDYDIIKEAPKEFNRSGICEIMCYHTAHLDWKYATKVGKCEKKWPYDQSAVNEAQSVLDYMLEGIDDIKEVNDNGIKRLMNANAWGGAAFHNFGWNPRPIEGTDHFVFYSLEYHTKRPYIHGQPVNFGVYLGSLLHETKAEEMFDYILRAGVDIRPEAMGITWDDMSNALINMKSYVNKIGLWHSIVHDKDIDENFVADLKIKIDNKYKTFNND
;
A
#
# COMPACT_ATOMS: atom_id res chain seq x y z
N MET A 1 19.87 -13.90 -13.58
CA MET A 1 20.70 -13.41 -12.44
C MET A 1 19.80 -13.42 -11.21
N GLU A 2 20.07 -14.27 -10.23
CA GLU A 2 19.31 -14.21 -8.98
C GLU A 2 19.62 -12.86 -8.31
N LEU A 3 18.58 -12.04 -8.14
CA LEU A 3 18.70 -10.86 -7.29
C LEU A 3 18.93 -11.36 -5.87
N ASN A 4 20.15 -11.21 -5.37
CA ASN A 4 20.43 -11.50 -3.97
C ASN A 4 19.48 -10.70 -3.07
N LYS A 5 19.04 -11.31 -1.96
CA LYS A 5 18.24 -10.64 -0.95
C LYS A 5 18.93 -9.34 -0.54
N PRO A 6 18.26 -8.17 -0.65
CA PRO A 6 18.85 -6.90 -0.25
C PRO A 6 19.30 -6.91 1.22
N LYS A 7 20.41 -6.24 1.53
CA LYS A 7 20.98 -6.21 2.89
C LYS A 7 20.09 -5.61 3.96
N PHE A 8 19.11 -4.76 3.55
CA PHE A 8 18.15 -4.17 4.47
C PHE A 8 17.00 -5.12 4.86
N ILE A 9 16.85 -6.27 4.20
CA ILE A 9 15.86 -7.30 4.56
C ILE A 9 16.53 -8.29 5.47
N ARG A 10 16.19 -8.27 6.74
CA ARG A 10 16.67 -9.21 7.76
C ARG A 10 15.86 -10.50 7.72
N ASP A 11 16.43 -11.63 8.16
CA ASP A 11 15.75 -12.93 8.09
C ASP A 11 14.54 -13.04 9.02
N ASN A 12 14.53 -12.28 10.09
CA ASN A 12 13.43 -12.18 11.06
C ASN A 12 12.39 -11.10 10.73
N ASP A 13 12.63 -10.26 9.72
CA ASP A 13 11.69 -9.21 9.29
C ASP A 13 10.66 -9.75 8.32
N THR A 14 10.93 -10.89 7.71
CA THR A 14 10.11 -11.48 6.66
C THR A 14 9.69 -12.89 7.02
N PHE A 15 8.45 -13.19 6.80
CA PHE A 15 7.94 -14.54 6.69
C PHE A 15 8.36 -15.17 5.35
N LEU A 16 8.09 -16.45 5.17
CA LEU A 16 8.46 -17.15 3.94
C LEU A 16 7.81 -16.49 2.71
N THR A 17 8.64 -15.99 1.79
CA THR A 17 8.19 -15.44 0.51
C THR A 17 8.68 -16.34 -0.62
N ILE A 18 7.75 -16.88 -1.39
CA ILE A 18 7.99 -17.83 -2.47
C ILE A 18 7.71 -17.11 -3.80
N TYR A 19 8.71 -17.06 -4.66
CA TYR A 19 8.59 -16.52 -6.02
C TYR A 19 8.59 -17.65 -7.03
N GLY A 20 7.65 -17.65 -7.96
CA GLY A 20 7.56 -18.70 -8.97
C GLY A 20 6.43 -18.47 -9.97
N ARG A 21 6.01 -19.57 -10.59
CA ARG A 21 4.90 -19.64 -11.56
C ARG A 21 4.02 -20.82 -11.22
N ASN A 22 2.73 -20.73 -11.54
CA ASN A 22 1.74 -21.78 -11.28
C ASN A 22 1.62 -22.14 -9.78
N LEU A 23 1.87 -21.19 -8.90
CA LEU A 23 1.96 -21.41 -7.45
C LEU A 23 0.59 -21.72 -6.82
N LEU A 24 -0.53 -21.27 -7.41
CA LEU A 24 -1.87 -21.62 -6.89
C LEU A 24 -2.16 -23.12 -6.95
N ALA A 25 -1.76 -23.79 -8.02
CA ALA A 25 -1.95 -25.22 -8.15
C ALA A 25 -1.08 -26.01 -7.16
N GLU A 26 0.15 -25.54 -6.90
CA GLU A 26 1.02 -26.13 -5.87
C GLU A 26 0.47 -25.89 -4.46
N LEU A 27 -0.07 -24.71 -4.20
CA LEU A 27 -0.67 -24.36 -2.92
C LEU A 27 -1.85 -25.29 -2.57
N ASP A 28 -2.74 -25.62 -3.53
CA ASP A 28 -3.86 -26.54 -3.30
C ASP A 28 -3.39 -27.95 -2.87
N ILE A 29 -2.22 -28.38 -3.30
CA ILE A 29 -1.63 -29.68 -2.93
C ILE A 29 -1.19 -29.70 -1.44
N ILE A 30 -0.57 -28.61 -0.97
CA ILE A 30 0.00 -28.53 0.38
C ILE A 30 -0.98 -28.06 1.46
N LEU A 31 -2.10 -27.43 1.09
CA LEU A 31 -3.10 -26.98 2.04
C LEU A 31 -3.72 -28.16 2.80
N PRO A 32 -4.19 -27.97 4.05
CA PRO A 32 -4.98 -28.98 4.76
C PRO A 32 -6.32 -29.20 4.07
N ASP A 33 -7.04 -30.26 4.43
CA ASP A 33 -8.30 -30.66 3.78
C ASP A 33 -9.45 -29.66 3.94
N ASN A 34 -9.32 -28.71 4.83
CA ASN A 34 -10.38 -27.76 5.17
C ASN A 34 -9.82 -26.35 5.27
N TYR A 35 -10.08 -25.54 4.24
CA TYR A 35 -9.59 -24.16 4.19
C TYR A 35 -10.63 -23.19 3.64
N LEU A 36 -10.47 -21.91 3.97
CA LEU A 36 -11.27 -20.80 3.48
C LEU A 36 -10.44 -19.97 2.49
N ILE A 37 -10.96 -19.79 1.27
CA ILE A 37 -10.45 -18.82 0.31
C ILE A 37 -11.14 -17.49 0.53
N VAL A 38 -10.38 -16.41 0.65
CA VAL A 38 -10.85 -15.02 0.75
C VAL A 38 -10.38 -14.27 -0.49
N THR A 39 -11.32 -13.88 -1.34
CA THR A 39 -11.00 -13.30 -2.65
C THR A 39 -12.12 -12.38 -3.15
N MET A 40 -11.96 -11.78 -4.32
CA MET A 40 -13.01 -11.06 -5.05
C MET A 40 -13.68 -11.97 -6.09
N GLU A 41 -14.87 -11.61 -6.52
CA GLU A 41 -15.70 -12.48 -7.39
C GLU A 41 -15.03 -12.73 -8.75
N ASP A 42 -14.50 -11.69 -9.38
CA ASP A 42 -13.79 -11.77 -10.66
C ASP A 42 -12.53 -12.63 -10.57
N LEU A 43 -11.76 -12.49 -9.49
CA LEU A 43 -10.57 -13.31 -9.23
C LEU A 43 -10.94 -14.77 -8.93
N TRP A 44 -12.04 -15.00 -8.20
CA TRP A 44 -12.52 -16.35 -7.96
C TRP A 44 -12.89 -17.05 -9.28
N GLU A 45 -13.69 -16.39 -10.11
CA GLU A 45 -14.07 -16.94 -11.41
C GLU A 45 -12.83 -17.27 -12.28
N LYS A 46 -11.81 -16.44 -12.21
CA LYS A 46 -10.58 -16.63 -12.96
C LYS A 46 -9.73 -17.79 -12.45
N TYR A 47 -9.57 -17.93 -11.12
CA TYR A 47 -8.59 -18.85 -10.52
C TYR A 47 -9.18 -20.10 -9.86
N LYS A 48 -10.51 -20.25 -9.75
CA LYS A 48 -11.17 -21.40 -9.10
C LYS A 48 -10.75 -22.77 -9.63
N HIS A 49 -10.32 -22.84 -10.89
CA HIS A 49 -9.90 -24.08 -11.53
C HIS A 49 -8.59 -24.66 -10.95
N ASN A 50 -7.79 -23.86 -10.24
CA ASN A 50 -6.57 -24.31 -9.56
C ASN A 50 -6.88 -25.12 -8.29
N PHE A 51 -8.07 -24.97 -7.72
CA PHE A 51 -8.45 -25.57 -6.45
C PHE A 51 -9.41 -26.75 -6.69
N LYS A 52 -8.87 -27.93 -6.94
CA LYS A 52 -9.67 -29.12 -7.35
C LYS A 52 -9.71 -30.20 -6.31
N ASN A 53 -8.71 -30.27 -5.44
CA ASN A 53 -8.39 -31.48 -4.72
C ASN A 53 -9.02 -31.59 -3.32
N LYS A 54 -9.52 -30.48 -2.73
CA LYS A 54 -9.95 -30.45 -1.32
C LYS A 54 -11.26 -29.69 -1.13
N GLN A 55 -11.94 -30.02 -0.03
CA GLN A 55 -13.11 -29.25 0.38
C GLN A 55 -12.69 -27.85 0.79
N LYS A 56 -13.31 -26.86 0.18
CA LYS A 56 -13.02 -25.46 0.40
C LYS A 56 -14.30 -24.65 0.58
N ASN A 57 -14.18 -23.64 1.42
CA ASN A 57 -15.14 -22.56 1.50
C ASN A 57 -14.58 -21.34 0.76
N VAL A 58 -15.45 -20.52 0.21
CA VAL A 58 -15.06 -19.29 -0.48
C VAL A 58 -15.84 -18.12 0.12
N TYR A 59 -15.12 -17.09 0.52
CA TYR A 59 -15.69 -15.82 0.93
C TYR A 59 -15.36 -14.75 -0.13
N ILE A 60 -16.39 -14.16 -0.70
CA ILE A 60 -16.25 -13.07 -1.68
C ILE A 60 -16.30 -11.73 -0.95
N VAL A 61 -15.19 -11.00 -1.02
CA VAL A 61 -15.04 -9.69 -0.37
C VAL A 61 -15.88 -8.66 -1.10
N LYS A 62 -16.76 -7.96 -0.36
CA LYS A 62 -17.61 -6.88 -0.88
C LYS A 62 -17.31 -5.51 -0.28
N GLY A 63 -16.38 -5.44 0.66
CA GLY A 63 -15.98 -4.21 1.35
C GLY A 63 -15.30 -4.49 2.67
N LEU A 64 -14.82 -3.43 3.32
CA LEU A 64 -14.00 -3.51 4.53
C LEU A 64 -14.64 -2.80 5.73
N ASP A 65 -15.95 -2.51 5.71
CA ASP A 65 -16.64 -1.94 6.87
C ASP A 65 -16.66 -2.91 8.05
N ILE A 66 -16.20 -2.47 9.22
CA ILE A 66 -15.98 -3.32 10.41
C ILE A 66 -17.26 -4.04 10.87
N ASN A 67 -18.40 -3.38 10.78
CA ASN A 67 -19.68 -3.95 11.24
C ASN A 67 -20.11 -5.09 10.31
N LYS A 68 -20.03 -4.84 9.00
CA LYS A 68 -20.34 -5.85 7.97
C LYS A 68 -19.38 -7.02 8.04
N VAL A 69 -18.09 -6.75 8.15
CA VAL A 69 -17.05 -7.78 8.27
C VAL A 69 -17.25 -8.66 9.50
N ASN A 70 -17.62 -8.07 10.65
CA ASN A 70 -17.91 -8.82 11.87
C ASN A 70 -19.20 -9.66 11.74
N GLU A 71 -20.21 -9.18 11.04
CA GLU A 71 -21.43 -9.92 10.76
C GLU A 71 -21.14 -11.12 9.87
N ASP A 72 -20.42 -10.91 8.77
CA ASP A 72 -20.04 -11.96 7.83
C ASP A 72 -19.18 -13.03 8.51
N PHE A 73 -18.22 -12.62 9.36
CA PHE A 73 -17.35 -13.55 10.10
C PHE A 73 -18.12 -14.55 10.98
N LYS A 74 -19.24 -14.15 11.59
CA LYS A 74 -20.07 -15.04 12.42
C LYS A 74 -20.67 -16.22 11.65
N ASN A 75 -20.81 -16.07 10.34
CA ASN A 75 -21.36 -17.10 9.45
C ASN A 75 -20.29 -18.02 8.86
N LEU A 76 -19.01 -17.71 9.07
CA LEU A 76 -17.91 -18.53 8.61
C LEU A 76 -17.62 -19.65 9.61
N ASN A 77 -17.51 -20.86 9.10
CA ASN A 77 -17.21 -22.04 9.93
C ASN A 77 -16.45 -23.10 9.12
N ASN A 78 -16.02 -24.16 9.81
CA ASN A 78 -15.38 -25.31 9.19
C ASN A 78 -14.13 -25.01 8.35
N PHE A 79 -13.17 -24.24 8.87
CA PHE A 79 -11.86 -24.06 8.25
C PHE A 79 -10.74 -24.05 9.30
N SER A 80 -9.61 -24.60 8.95
CA SER A 80 -8.40 -24.63 9.77
C SER A 80 -7.27 -23.75 9.22
N THR A 81 -7.48 -23.20 8.02
CA THR A 81 -6.52 -22.38 7.29
C THR A 81 -7.27 -21.37 6.41
N ILE A 82 -6.67 -20.22 6.22
CA ILE A 82 -7.18 -19.19 5.31
C ILE A 82 -6.15 -18.93 4.20
N VAL A 83 -6.65 -18.75 2.98
CA VAL A 83 -5.88 -18.31 1.82
C VAL A 83 -6.48 -17.01 1.30
N GLY A 84 -5.72 -15.92 1.43
CA GLY A 84 -6.07 -14.64 0.81
C GLY A 84 -5.55 -14.58 -0.62
N ILE A 85 -6.43 -14.35 -1.60
CA ILE A 85 -6.06 -14.22 -3.02
C ILE A 85 -6.59 -12.91 -3.54
N GLY A 86 -5.71 -11.98 -3.95
CA GLY A 86 -6.16 -10.71 -4.52
C GLY A 86 -5.25 -9.54 -4.23
N GLY A 87 -5.80 -8.34 -4.41
CA GLY A 87 -5.19 -7.08 -3.99
C GLY A 87 -5.44 -6.80 -2.50
N GLY A 88 -5.13 -5.57 -2.07
CA GLY A 88 -5.18 -5.16 -0.67
C GLY A 88 -6.44 -5.55 0.09
N GLN A 89 -7.62 -5.37 -0.51
CA GLN A 89 -8.89 -5.68 0.16
C GLN A 89 -9.03 -7.16 0.53
N SER A 90 -8.69 -8.06 -0.39
CA SER A 90 -8.76 -9.50 -0.15
C SER A 90 -7.73 -9.94 0.89
N LEU A 91 -6.50 -9.40 0.79
CA LEU A 91 -5.41 -9.74 1.71
C LEU A 91 -5.68 -9.22 3.12
N ASP A 92 -6.21 -8.01 3.26
CA ASP A 92 -6.60 -7.45 4.55
C ASP A 92 -7.76 -8.21 5.19
N MET A 93 -8.77 -8.58 4.40
CA MET A 93 -9.88 -9.40 4.89
C MET A 93 -9.41 -10.77 5.35
N ALA A 94 -8.52 -11.42 4.59
CA ALA A 94 -7.93 -12.71 4.96
C ALA A 94 -7.15 -12.60 6.27
N LYS A 95 -6.35 -11.55 6.46
CA LYS A 95 -5.65 -11.25 7.72
C LYS A 95 -6.62 -11.06 8.88
N TYR A 96 -7.68 -10.29 8.66
CA TYR A 96 -8.68 -10.04 9.69
C TYR A 96 -9.35 -11.33 10.17
N PHE A 97 -9.77 -12.18 9.23
CA PHE A 97 -10.39 -13.45 9.57
C PHE A 97 -9.40 -14.43 10.22
N ALA A 98 -8.17 -14.49 9.75
CA ALA A 98 -7.15 -15.34 10.36
C ALA A 98 -6.83 -14.90 11.80
N TRP A 99 -6.72 -13.58 12.04
CA TRP A 99 -6.56 -13.04 13.39
C TRP A 99 -7.74 -13.40 14.31
N LYS A 100 -8.97 -13.24 13.82
CA LYS A 100 -10.19 -13.51 14.62
C LYS A 100 -10.34 -14.99 14.96
N SER A 101 -9.96 -15.88 14.06
CA SER A 101 -10.11 -17.34 14.23
C SER A 101 -8.85 -18.03 14.80
N GLY A 102 -7.71 -17.34 14.81
CA GLY A 102 -6.45 -17.93 15.29
C GLY A 102 -5.90 -19.04 14.39
N VAL A 103 -6.25 -19.05 13.10
CA VAL A 103 -5.81 -20.09 12.15
C VAL A 103 -4.66 -19.59 11.28
N LYS A 104 -4.01 -20.53 10.58
CA LYS A 104 -2.92 -20.23 9.63
C LYS A 104 -3.41 -19.41 8.45
N LEU A 105 -2.53 -18.52 7.97
CA LEU A 105 -2.78 -17.66 6.83
C LEU A 105 -1.73 -17.89 5.75
N PHE A 106 -2.19 -18.04 4.50
CA PHE A 106 -1.38 -17.93 3.29
C PHE A 106 -1.87 -16.77 2.45
N GLN A 107 -0.97 -16.06 1.80
CA GLN A 107 -1.34 -14.93 0.94
C GLN A 107 -0.79 -15.07 -0.47
N VAL A 108 -1.62 -14.78 -1.45
CA VAL A 108 -1.30 -14.78 -2.88
C VAL A 108 -1.73 -13.42 -3.45
N PRO A 109 -0.86 -12.42 -3.47
CA PRO A 109 -1.18 -11.13 -4.09
C PRO A 109 -1.37 -11.32 -5.60
N THR A 110 -2.38 -10.69 -6.15
CA THR A 110 -2.63 -10.66 -7.61
C THR A 110 -2.16 -9.35 -8.25
N SER A 111 -1.65 -8.42 -7.46
CA SER A 111 -1.03 -7.18 -7.91
C SER A 111 -0.03 -6.68 -6.87
N MET A 112 0.82 -5.74 -7.28
CA MET A 112 1.81 -5.08 -6.42
C MET A 112 1.30 -3.74 -5.87
N SER A 113 0.01 -3.50 -5.90
CA SER A 113 -0.59 -2.17 -5.73
C SER A 113 -0.45 -1.59 -4.32
N VAL A 114 -0.26 -2.43 -3.30
CA VAL A 114 -0.20 -2.01 -1.90
C VAL A 114 0.64 -2.95 -1.05
N ASN A 115 1.10 -2.44 0.09
CA ASN A 115 1.89 -3.16 1.07
C ASN A 115 1.08 -4.16 1.94
N ALA A 116 -0.23 -4.30 1.72
CA ALA A 116 -1.09 -5.23 2.45
C ALA A 116 -0.59 -6.70 2.44
N THR A 117 0.18 -7.06 1.42
CA THR A 117 0.81 -8.38 1.29
C THR A 117 1.73 -8.71 2.48
N PHE A 118 2.47 -7.74 2.96
CA PHE A 118 3.52 -7.89 3.98
C PHE A 118 3.16 -7.26 5.32
N GLY A 119 2.15 -6.38 5.36
CA GLY A 119 1.67 -5.77 6.59
C GLY A 119 0.99 -6.80 7.50
N HIS A 120 1.30 -6.76 8.80
CA HIS A 120 0.76 -7.71 9.78
C HIS A 120 -0.64 -7.34 10.29
N ARG A 121 -1.11 -6.13 10.02
CA ARG A 121 -2.46 -5.66 10.37
C ARG A 121 -3.36 -5.57 9.15
N ALA A 122 -4.65 -5.67 9.40
CA ALA A 122 -5.67 -5.48 8.38
C ALA A 122 -6.15 -4.03 8.37
N ALA A 123 -6.13 -3.39 7.20
CA ALA A 123 -6.67 -2.05 6.99
C ALA A 123 -8.19 -2.11 6.81
N ILE A 124 -8.93 -2.01 7.90
CA ILE A 124 -10.40 -2.06 7.94
C ILE A 124 -10.97 -0.62 7.97
N ARG A 125 -12.24 -0.45 7.65
CA ARG A 125 -12.94 0.84 7.72
C ARG A 125 -13.78 0.92 9.00
N ILE A 126 -13.42 1.85 9.90
CA ILE A 126 -14.16 2.17 11.12
C ILE A 126 -14.67 3.60 10.99
N ASN A 127 -15.99 3.79 11.00
CA ASN A 127 -16.61 5.08 10.76
C ASN A 127 -16.11 5.77 9.48
N SER A 128 -15.98 5.00 8.41
CA SER A 128 -15.45 5.44 7.09
C SER A 128 -13.98 5.88 7.08
N ASN A 129 -13.21 5.59 8.12
CA ASN A 129 -11.78 5.88 8.19
C ASN A 129 -10.96 4.60 8.16
N VAL A 130 -9.81 4.64 7.52
CA VAL A 130 -8.84 3.55 7.55
C VAL A 130 -8.36 3.34 8.97
N SER A 131 -8.40 2.10 9.43
CA SER A 131 -7.95 1.71 10.77
C SER A 131 -7.23 0.37 10.69
N TYR A 132 -6.00 0.32 11.18
CA TYR A 132 -5.20 -0.89 11.21
C TYR A 132 -5.53 -1.72 12.45
N VAL A 133 -6.13 -2.89 12.26
CA VAL A 133 -6.61 -3.76 13.34
C VAL A 133 -6.00 -5.15 13.27
N GLY A 134 -5.98 -5.84 14.41
CA GLY A 134 -5.50 -7.21 14.53
C GLY A 134 -3.99 -7.34 14.41
N TRP A 135 -3.56 -8.58 14.40
CA TRP A 135 -2.18 -9.00 14.20
C TRP A 135 -2.16 -10.40 13.61
N THR A 136 -1.64 -10.55 12.41
CA THR A 136 -1.50 -11.86 11.77
C THR A 136 -0.25 -11.88 10.91
N VAL A 137 0.59 -12.88 11.13
CA VAL A 137 1.77 -13.13 10.29
C VAL A 137 1.41 -14.29 9.37
N PRO A 138 1.49 -14.13 8.05
CA PRO A 138 1.29 -15.25 7.11
C PRO A 138 2.35 -16.33 7.32
N GLU A 139 1.95 -17.61 7.18
CA GLU A 139 2.91 -18.73 7.10
C GLU A 139 3.81 -18.58 5.87
N ALA A 140 3.21 -18.15 4.74
CA ALA A 140 3.93 -17.82 3.52
C ALA A 140 3.15 -16.85 2.64
N VAL A 141 3.91 -16.13 1.81
CA VAL A 141 3.41 -15.31 0.70
C VAL A 141 3.90 -15.91 -0.61
N TYR A 142 2.97 -16.18 -1.52
CA TYR A 142 3.23 -16.77 -2.83
C TYR A 142 3.14 -15.69 -3.90
N ILE A 143 4.28 -15.28 -4.45
CA ILE A 143 4.38 -14.28 -5.51
C ILE A 143 4.46 -15.02 -6.85
N ASP A 144 3.32 -15.19 -7.50
CA ASP A 144 3.24 -15.80 -8.82
C ASP A 144 3.42 -14.72 -9.89
N TYR A 145 4.50 -14.82 -10.65
CA TYR A 145 4.84 -13.83 -11.68
C TYR A 145 3.77 -13.70 -12.77
N ASP A 146 3.13 -14.81 -13.15
CA ASP A 146 2.13 -14.79 -14.20
C ASP A 146 0.84 -14.14 -13.71
N ILE A 147 0.43 -14.45 -12.50
CA ILE A 147 -0.74 -13.83 -11.85
C ILE A 147 -0.55 -12.31 -11.71
N ILE A 148 0.61 -11.86 -11.23
CA ILE A 148 0.90 -10.42 -11.11
C ILE A 148 0.86 -9.72 -12.46
N LYS A 149 1.42 -10.34 -13.52
CA LYS A 149 1.44 -9.77 -14.88
C LYS A 149 0.06 -9.70 -15.53
N GLU A 150 -0.89 -10.53 -15.11
CA GLU A 150 -2.27 -10.52 -15.60
C GLU A 150 -3.10 -9.34 -15.07
N ALA A 151 -2.67 -8.73 -13.97
CA ALA A 151 -3.32 -7.52 -13.47
C ALA A 151 -3.05 -6.32 -14.39
N PRO A 152 -3.98 -5.36 -14.48
CA PRO A 152 -3.74 -4.11 -15.18
C PRO A 152 -2.43 -3.46 -14.72
N LYS A 153 -1.60 -3.01 -15.68
CA LYS A 153 -0.26 -2.47 -15.37
C LYS A 153 -0.32 -1.26 -14.40
N GLU A 154 -1.38 -0.46 -14.49
CA GLU A 154 -1.59 0.68 -13.60
C GLU A 154 -1.72 0.28 -12.13
N PHE A 155 -2.33 -0.87 -11.81
CA PHE A 155 -2.36 -1.39 -10.43
C PHE A 155 -0.96 -1.75 -9.96
N ASN A 156 -0.19 -2.46 -10.78
CA ASN A 156 1.16 -2.87 -10.42
C ASN A 156 2.11 -1.69 -10.25
N ARG A 157 2.07 -0.74 -11.21
CA ARG A 157 2.90 0.46 -11.20
C ARG A 157 2.60 1.38 -10.03
N SER A 158 1.32 1.50 -9.66
CA SER A 158 0.89 2.37 -8.55
C SER A 158 1.54 1.98 -7.22
N GLY A 159 1.89 0.71 -7.05
CA GLY A 159 2.50 0.19 -5.81
C GLY A 159 3.88 0.77 -5.45
N ILE A 160 4.55 1.50 -6.35
CA ILE A 160 5.76 2.25 -5.98
C ILE A 160 5.49 3.25 -4.86
N CYS A 161 4.24 3.68 -4.68
CA CYS A 161 3.83 4.64 -3.67
C CYS A 161 4.26 4.23 -2.26
N GLU A 162 4.18 2.93 -1.97
CA GLU A 162 4.51 2.33 -0.68
C GLU A 162 6.00 2.47 -0.30
N ILE A 163 6.83 2.86 -1.28
CA ILE A 163 8.25 3.10 -1.11
C ILE A 163 8.59 4.58 -1.35
N MET A 164 7.95 5.22 -2.34
CA MET A 164 8.14 6.65 -2.62
C MET A 164 7.75 7.51 -1.41
N CYS A 165 6.74 7.09 -0.65
CA CYS A 165 6.28 7.78 0.57
C CYS A 165 7.36 7.88 1.65
N TYR A 166 8.38 7.01 1.67
CA TYR A 166 9.47 7.11 2.64
C TYR A 166 10.19 8.46 2.58
N HIS A 167 10.29 9.04 1.37
CA HIS A 167 10.86 10.37 1.20
C HIS A 167 10.11 11.43 2.02
N THR A 168 8.80 11.52 1.85
CA THR A 168 7.96 12.54 2.51
C THR A 168 7.68 12.21 3.98
N ALA A 169 7.51 10.94 4.32
CA ALA A 169 7.34 10.49 5.70
C ALA A 169 8.55 10.89 6.58
N HIS A 170 9.78 10.74 6.05
CA HIS A 170 11.00 11.17 6.76
C HIS A 170 11.06 12.67 6.98
N LEU A 171 10.68 13.45 5.96
CA LEU A 171 10.63 14.91 6.04
C LEU A 171 9.62 15.36 7.10
N ASP A 172 8.43 14.76 7.12
CA ASP A 172 7.40 15.01 8.12
C ASP A 172 7.85 14.62 9.53
N TRP A 173 8.50 13.47 9.70
CA TRP A 173 9.02 13.03 11.00
C TRP A 173 10.07 13.98 11.54
N LYS A 174 11.02 14.37 10.67
CA LYS A 174 12.05 15.35 11.00
C LYS A 174 11.45 16.72 11.32
N TYR A 175 10.43 17.14 10.55
CA TYR A 175 9.70 18.38 10.78
C TYR A 175 9.00 18.38 12.13
N ALA A 176 8.20 17.34 12.43
CA ALA A 176 7.51 17.19 13.70
C ALA A 176 8.48 17.23 14.90
N THR A 177 9.65 16.61 14.75
CA THR A 177 10.72 16.65 15.76
C THR A 177 11.27 18.07 15.95
N LYS A 178 11.54 18.77 14.84
CA LYS A 178 12.08 20.15 14.86
C LYS A 178 11.10 21.13 15.54
N VAL A 179 9.80 20.97 15.33
CA VAL A 179 8.78 21.85 15.92
C VAL A 179 8.29 21.37 17.31
N GLY A 180 8.89 20.31 17.84
CA GLY A 180 8.55 19.78 19.17
C GLY A 180 7.17 19.10 19.26
N LYS A 181 6.66 18.62 18.13
CA LYS A 181 5.34 17.95 17.99
C LYS A 181 5.42 16.46 17.71
N CYS A 182 6.64 15.90 17.66
CA CYS A 182 6.83 14.47 17.52
C CYS A 182 6.29 13.73 18.74
N GLU A 183 5.55 12.66 18.53
CA GLU A 183 4.98 11.85 19.61
C GLU A 183 6.09 11.17 20.41
N LYS A 184 5.99 11.25 21.75
CA LYS A 184 6.99 10.66 22.66
C LYS A 184 7.21 9.15 22.43
N LYS A 185 6.18 8.45 21.97
CA LYS A 185 6.25 7.01 21.67
C LYS A 185 6.96 6.69 20.35
N TRP A 186 7.18 7.69 19.49
CA TRP A 186 7.81 7.55 18.16
C TRP A 186 8.91 8.61 17.98
N PRO A 187 9.95 8.61 18.82
CA PRO A 187 11.05 9.56 18.69
C PRO A 187 11.73 9.39 17.33
N TYR A 188 12.26 10.48 16.79
CA TYR A 188 12.99 10.43 15.51
C TYR A 188 14.17 9.46 15.58
N ASP A 189 14.24 8.55 14.63
CA ASP A 189 15.26 7.53 14.53
C ASP A 189 15.98 7.62 13.17
N GLN A 190 17.20 8.13 13.21
CA GLN A 190 18.02 8.26 12.00
C GLN A 190 18.38 6.91 11.38
N SER A 191 18.46 5.83 12.17
CA SER A 191 18.75 4.49 11.64
C SER A 191 17.58 3.99 10.78
N ALA A 192 16.35 4.15 11.26
CA ALA A 192 15.14 3.83 10.50
C ALA A 192 15.06 4.64 9.19
N VAL A 193 15.39 5.92 9.25
CA VAL A 193 15.44 6.78 8.06
C VAL A 193 16.50 6.31 7.06
N ASN A 194 17.67 5.94 7.51
CA ASN A 194 18.74 5.44 6.63
C ASN A 194 18.37 4.10 5.98
N GLU A 195 17.74 3.20 6.73
CA GLU A 195 17.23 1.94 6.18
C GLU A 195 16.17 2.21 5.09
N ALA A 196 15.18 3.05 5.39
CA ALA A 196 14.12 3.41 4.45
C ALA A 196 14.69 4.08 3.18
N GLN A 197 15.68 4.97 3.31
CA GLN A 197 16.35 5.56 2.16
C GLN A 197 17.04 4.50 1.30
N SER A 198 17.70 3.52 1.91
CA SER A 198 18.33 2.43 1.18
C SER A 198 17.33 1.57 0.41
N VAL A 199 16.11 1.40 0.97
CA VAL A 199 15.00 0.69 0.29
C VAL A 199 14.46 1.51 -0.88
N LEU A 200 14.30 2.81 -0.69
CA LEU A 200 13.88 3.73 -1.75
C LEU A 200 14.88 3.71 -2.91
N ASP A 201 16.16 3.87 -2.62
CA ASP A 201 17.23 3.85 -3.64
C ASP A 201 17.23 2.51 -4.40
N TYR A 202 17.14 1.39 -3.68
CA TYR A 202 17.03 0.06 -4.28
C TYR A 202 15.82 -0.06 -5.23
N MET A 203 14.67 0.47 -4.85
CA MET A 203 13.47 0.44 -5.71
C MET A 203 13.67 1.31 -6.96
N LEU A 204 14.21 2.53 -6.80
CA LEU A 204 14.41 3.50 -7.88
C LEU A 204 15.41 3.01 -8.93
N GLU A 205 16.46 2.27 -8.54
CA GLU A 205 17.40 1.64 -9.48
C GLU A 205 16.73 0.72 -10.51
N GLY A 206 15.59 0.12 -10.17
CA GLY A 206 14.86 -0.80 -11.04
C GLY A 206 13.51 -0.27 -11.52
N ILE A 207 13.30 1.04 -11.53
CA ILE A 207 12.02 1.67 -11.84
C ILE A 207 11.48 1.29 -13.23
N ASP A 208 12.37 1.11 -14.22
CA ASP A 208 11.97 0.73 -15.58
C ASP A 208 11.49 -0.73 -15.66
N ASP A 209 12.13 -1.64 -14.93
CA ASP A 209 11.67 -3.03 -14.80
C ASP A 209 10.30 -3.09 -14.12
N ILE A 210 10.07 -2.24 -13.11
CA ILE A 210 8.77 -2.11 -12.42
C ILE A 210 7.72 -1.56 -13.39
N LYS A 211 8.03 -0.54 -14.18
CA LYS A 211 7.16 0.01 -15.23
C LYS A 211 6.70 -1.07 -16.21
N GLU A 212 7.63 -1.92 -16.63
CA GLU A 212 7.32 -3.01 -17.56
C GLU A 212 6.64 -4.22 -16.91
N VAL A 213 6.60 -4.27 -15.57
CA VAL A 213 6.03 -5.39 -14.80
C VAL A 213 6.70 -6.71 -15.18
N ASN A 214 8.01 -6.68 -15.44
CA ASN A 214 8.77 -7.90 -15.72
C ASN A 214 9.17 -8.62 -14.41
N ASP A 215 9.73 -9.83 -14.49
CA ASP A 215 10.07 -10.64 -13.31
C ASP A 215 11.02 -9.91 -12.35
N ASN A 216 11.99 -9.16 -12.89
CA ASN A 216 12.93 -8.37 -12.07
C ASN A 216 12.21 -7.24 -11.35
N GLY A 217 11.34 -6.50 -12.04
CA GLY A 217 10.55 -5.41 -11.46
C GLY A 217 9.59 -5.91 -10.37
N ILE A 218 8.91 -7.03 -10.62
CA ILE A 218 8.04 -7.67 -9.62
C ILE A 218 8.85 -8.03 -8.38
N LYS A 219 9.95 -8.76 -8.55
CA LYS A 219 10.79 -9.19 -7.42
C LYS A 219 11.36 -7.99 -6.67
N ARG A 220 11.77 -6.94 -7.38
CA ARG A 220 12.34 -5.72 -6.78
C ARG A 220 11.31 -4.97 -5.94
N LEU A 221 10.14 -4.70 -6.50
CA LEU A 221 9.10 -3.96 -5.78
C LEU A 221 8.56 -4.77 -4.59
N MET A 222 8.33 -6.07 -4.74
CA MET A 222 7.87 -6.92 -3.65
C MET A 222 8.92 -7.06 -2.53
N ASN A 223 10.21 -7.14 -2.85
CA ASN A 223 11.27 -7.10 -1.84
C ASN A 223 11.31 -5.77 -1.08
N ALA A 224 11.13 -4.65 -1.79
CA ALA A 224 11.07 -3.34 -1.15
C ALA A 224 9.85 -3.23 -0.22
N ASN A 225 8.68 -3.67 -0.68
CA ASN A 225 7.44 -3.71 0.10
C ASN A 225 7.56 -4.59 1.37
N ALA A 226 8.35 -5.66 1.32
CA ALA A 226 8.56 -6.52 2.48
C ALA A 226 9.21 -5.76 3.65
N TRP A 227 10.13 -4.84 3.37
CA TRP A 227 10.70 -3.96 4.40
C TRP A 227 9.62 -3.06 5.03
N GLY A 228 8.80 -2.39 4.23
CA GLY A 228 7.74 -1.50 4.74
C GLY A 228 6.72 -2.23 5.61
N GLY A 229 6.32 -3.43 5.21
CA GLY A 229 5.43 -4.27 6.00
C GLY A 229 6.01 -4.66 7.36
N ALA A 230 7.29 -4.98 7.39
CA ALA A 230 8.00 -5.34 8.61
C ALA A 230 8.38 -4.10 9.45
N ALA A 231 8.77 -3.00 8.82
CA ALA A 231 9.27 -1.80 9.48
C ALA A 231 8.25 -1.21 10.46
N PHE A 232 6.98 -1.14 10.07
CA PHE A 232 5.91 -0.67 10.93
C PHE A 232 5.87 -1.41 12.29
N HIS A 233 6.19 -2.69 12.27
CA HIS A 233 6.26 -3.53 13.45
C HIS A 233 7.61 -3.44 14.15
N ASN A 234 8.71 -3.56 13.42
CA ASN A 234 10.06 -3.62 13.99
C ASN A 234 10.44 -2.34 14.75
N PHE A 235 9.87 -1.21 14.37
CA PHE A 235 10.03 0.08 15.05
C PHE A 235 8.90 0.38 16.06
N GLY A 236 8.26 -0.66 16.63
CA GLY A 236 7.27 -0.51 17.71
C GLY A 236 5.93 0.08 17.26
N TRP A 237 5.39 -0.38 16.15
CA TRP A 237 4.15 0.12 15.57
C TRP A 237 4.23 1.60 15.16
N ASN A 238 5.38 1.99 14.71
CA ASN A 238 5.69 3.36 14.34
C ASN A 238 5.39 3.60 12.85
N PRO A 239 4.38 4.40 12.48
CA PRO A 239 4.09 4.73 11.09
C PRO A 239 5.06 5.75 10.50
N ARG A 240 5.82 6.47 11.34
CA ARG A 240 6.66 7.58 10.96
C ARG A 240 7.68 7.30 9.84
N PRO A 241 8.30 6.10 9.76
CA PRO A 241 9.22 5.81 8.68
C PRO A 241 8.55 5.63 7.30
N ILE A 242 7.23 5.37 7.27
CA ILE A 242 6.53 4.90 6.07
C ILE A 242 5.30 5.71 5.67
N GLU A 243 4.75 6.55 6.54
CA GLU A 243 3.54 7.33 6.26
C GLU A 243 3.66 8.77 6.78
N GLY A 244 3.21 9.72 5.98
CA GLY A 244 3.13 11.13 6.30
C GLY A 244 2.10 11.85 5.46
N THR A 245 2.41 13.05 5.01
CA THR A 245 1.58 13.88 4.14
C THR A 245 1.10 13.13 2.89
N ASP A 246 1.93 12.22 2.37
CA ASP A 246 1.63 11.33 1.26
C ASP A 246 0.32 10.53 1.48
N HIS A 247 0.23 9.78 2.55
CA HIS A 247 -0.96 9.01 2.92
C HIS A 247 -2.11 9.89 3.41
N PHE A 248 -1.83 11.05 4.00
CA PHE A 248 -2.89 11.96 4.46
C PHE A 248 -3.69 12.54 3.29
N VAL A 249 -3.09 12.71 2.12
CA VAL A 249 -3.81 13.03 0.88
C VAL A 249 -4.81 11.94 0.54
N PHE A 250 -4.38 10.68 0.53
CA PHE A 250 -5.26 9.54 0.27
C PHE A 250 -6.41 9.47 1.27
N TYR A 251 -6.13 9.59 2.57
CA TYR A 251 -7.16 9.54 3.61
C TYR A 251 -8.14 10.70 3.48
N SER A 252 -7.66 11.91 3.19
CA SER A 252 -8.51 13.08 2.98
C SER A 252 -9.41 12.92 1.77
N LEU A 253 -8.88 12.40 0.65
CA LEU A 253 -9.66 12.13 -0.56
C LEU A 253 -10.76 11.09 -0.30
N GLU A 254 -10.44 9.92 0.28
CA GLU A 254 -11.46 8.92 0.64
C GLU A 254 -12.53 9.53 1.55
N TYR A 255 -12.13 10.34 2.53
CA TYR A 255 -13.06 10.95 3.47
C TYR A 255 -14.01 11.95 2.81
N HIS A 256 -13.51 12.82 1.93
CA HIS A 256 -14.33 13.89 1.34
C HIS A 256 -15.15 13.40 0.15
N THR A 257 -14.63 12.49 -0.66
CA THR A 257 -15.31 12.00 -1.86
C THR A 257 -16.17 10.76 -1.64
N LYS A 258 -15.92 10.01 -0.55
CA LYS A 258 -16.58 8.72 -0.26
C LYS A 258 -16.39 7.68 -1.38
N ARG A 259 -15.26 7.72 -2.08
CA ARG A 259 -14.94 6.85 -3.21
C ARG A 259 -13.69 6.03 -2.93
N PRO A 260 -13.60 4.78 -3.41
CA PRO A 260 -12.37 4.01 -3.42
C PRO A 260 -11.43 4.50 -4.51
N TYR A 261 -10.12 4.33 -4.30
CA TYR A 261 -9.06 4.70 -5.24
C TYR A 261 -8.13 3.53 -5.50
N ILE A 262 -7.42 3.57 -6.63
CA ILE A 262 -6.15 2.84 -6.76
C ILE A 262 -5.18 3.54 -5.81
N HIS A 263 -4.94 2.94 -4.65
CA HIS A 263 -4.24 3.55 -3.51
C HIS A 263 -3.00 4.35 -3.89
N GLY A 264 -2.20 3.81 -4.79
CA GLY A 264 -0.94 4.43 -5.18
C GLY A 264 -1.07 5.73 -5.96
N GLN A 265 -2.20 6.03 -6.61
CA GLN A 265 -2.35 7.30 -7.33
C GLN A 265 -2.42 8.49 -6.36
N PRO A 266 -3.35 8.53 -5.38
CA PRO A 266 -3.39 9.65 -4.43
C PRO A 266 -2.19 9.69 -3.49
N VAL A 267 -1.57 8.54 -3.14
CA VAL A 267 -0.36 8.55 -2.32
C VAL A 267 0.82 9.13 -3.09
N ASN A 268 1.04 8.76 -4.36
CA ASN A 268 2.08 9.36 -5.18
C ASN A 268 1.82 10.87 -5.45
N PHE A 269 0.55 11.28 -5.59
CA PHE A 269 0.21 12.70 -5.58
C PHE A 269 0.66 13.37 -4.28
N GLY A 270 0.41 12.72 -3.15
CA GLY A 270 0.84 13.19 -1.83
C GLY A 270 2.36 13.23 -1.66
N VAL A 271 3.11 12.32 -2.28
CA VAL A 271 4.58 12.38 -2.33
C VAL A 271 5.03 13.67 -3.05
N TYR A 272 4.45 13.99 -4.20
CA TYR A 272 4.77 15.22 -4.90
C TYR A 272 4.38 16.46 -4.08
N LEU A 273 3.16 16.50 -3.54
CA LEU A 273 2.68 17.59 -2.68
C LEU A 273 3.58 17.78 -1.44
N GLY A 274 3.88 16.70 -0.71
CA GLY A 274 4.73 16.75 0.48
C GLY A 274 6.13 17.26 0.15
N SER A 275 6.69 16.83 -0.99
CA SER A 275 7.99 17.30 -1.48
C SER A 275 7.97 18.81 -1.79
N LEU A 276 6.88 19.33 -2.37
CA LEU A 276 6.68 20.77 -2.59
C LEU A 276 6.57 21.54 -1.27
N LEU A 277 5.77 21.03 -0.32
CA LEU A 277 5.58 21.71 0.98
C LEU A 277 6.88 21.76 1.80
N HIS A 278 7.71 20.74 1.70
CA HIS A 278 9.04 20.67 2.31
C HIS A 278 10.15 21.32 1.48
N GLU A 279 9.85 21.80 0.26
CA GLU A 279 10.80 22.40 -0.67
C GLU A 279 12.01 21.48 -0.96
N THR A 280 11.75 20.18 -1.08
CA THR A 280 12.80 19.16 -1.19
C THR A 280 12.50 18.16 -2.30
N LYS A 281 13.34 18.13 -3.35
CA LYS A 281 13.34 17.13 -4.45
C LYS A 281 12.00 16.91 -5.15
N ALA A 282 11.09 17.89 -5.17
CA ALA A 282 9.75 17.72 -5.74
C ALA A 282 9.79 17.28 -7.21
N GLU A 283 10.61 17.94 -8.03
CA GLU A 283 10.72 17.59 -9.45
C GLU A 283 11.35 16.19 -9.65
N GLU A 284 12.38 15.85 -8.87
CA GLU A 284 13.00 14.53 -8.91
C GLU A 284 11.99 13.41 -8.57
N MET A 285 11.20 13.60 -7.53
CA MET A 285 10.16 12.63 -7.14
C MET A 285 9.08 12.53 -8.22
N PHE A 286 8.67 13.64 -8.80
CA PHE A 286 7.70 13.62 -9.89
C PHE A 286 8.23 12.89 -11.14
N ASP A 287 9.51 13.11 -11.49
CA ASP A 287 10.13 12.40 -12.62
C ASP A 287 10.13 10.89 -12.43
N TYR A 288 10.40 10.40 -11.21
CA TYR A 288 10.29 8.97 -10.90
C TYR A 288 8.86 8.45 -11.01
N ILE A 289 7.86 9.20 -10.53
CA ILE A 289 6.44 8.83 -10.64
C ILE A 289 6.05 8.69 -12.12
N LEU A 290 6.42 9.67 -12.96
CA LEU A 290 6.18 9.62 -14.41
C LEU A 290 6.91 8.46 -15.08
N ARG A 291 8.20 8.28 -14.74
CA ARG A 291 9.04 7.20 -15.27
C ARG A 291 8.46 5.82 -14.94
N ALA A 292 7.89 5.64 -13.77
CA ALA A 292 7.17 4.43 -13.39
C ALA A 292 5.85 4.24 -14.16
N GLY A 293 5.36 5.28 -14.84
CA GLY A 293 4.10 5.26 -15.58
C GLY A 293 2.87 5.36 -14.67
N VAL A 294 3.00 6.06 -13.54
CA VAL A 294 1.87 6.35 -12.64
C VAL A 294 1.26 7.69 -13.00
N ASP A 295 -0.03 7.70 -13.27
CA ASP A 295 -0.77 8.93 -13.52
C ASP A 295 -1.43 9.43 -12.24
N ILE A 296 -0.93 10.57 -11.74
CA ILE A 296 -1.43 11.20 -10.50
C ILE A 296 -2.44 12.32 -10.75
N ARG A 297 -2.86 12.55 -11.99
CA ARG A 297 -3.88 13.57 -12.26
C ARG A 297 -5.23 13.17 -11.67
N PRO A 298 -6.04 14.13 -11.18
CA PRO A 298 -7.37 13.83 -10.65
C PRO A 298 -8.26 13.06 -11.64
N GLU A 299 -8.17 13.38 -12.93
CA GLU A 299 -8.94 12.73 -13.98
C GLU A 299 -8.61 11.22 -14.10
N ALA A 300 -7.35 10.87 -13.93
CA ALA A 300 -6.92 9.47 -13.91
C ALA A 300 -7.43 8.69 -12.68
N MET A 301 -7.75 9.41 -11.61
CA MET A 301 -8.38 8.87 -10.40
C MET A 301 -9.92 8.86 -10.49
N GLY A 302 -10.48 9.35 -11.60
CA GLY A 302 -11.93 9.46 -11.81
C GLY A 302 -12.61 10.56 -10.97
N ILE A 303 -11.87 11.59 -10.59
CA ILE A 303 -12.35 12.78 -9.86
C ILE A 303 -12.00 14.07 -10.59
N THR A 304 -12.57 15.15 -10.14
CA THR A 304 -12.31 16.50 -10.68
C THR A 304 -11.22 17.21 -9.87
N TRP A 305 -10.68 18.31 -10.43
CA TRP A 305 -9.82 19.21 -9.66
C TRP A 305 -10.56 19.90 -8.51
N ASP A 306 -11.88 20.07 -8.61
CA ASP A 306 -12.68 20.61 -7.50
C ASP A 306 -12.75 19.61 -6.32
N ASP A 307 -12.90 18.31 -6.60
CA ASP A 307 -12.84 17.26 -5.58
C ASP A 307 -11.46 17.23 -4.90
N MET A 308 -10.38 17.31 -5.70
CA MET A 308 -9.00 17.36 -5.19
C MET A 308 -8.78 18.62 -4.37
N SER A 309 -9.18 19.79 -4.87
CA SER A 309 -9.08 21.07 -4.18
C SER A 309 -9.79 21.04 -2.82
N ASN A 310 -11.03 20.54 -2.80
CA ASN A 310 -11.78 20.40 -1.55
C ASN A 310 -11.05 19.52 -0.53
N ALA A 311 -10.48 18.38 -0.96
CA ALA A 311 -9.75 17.47 -0.07
C ALA A 311 -8.46 18.11 0.45
N LEU A 312 -7.73 18.87 -0.38
CA LEU A 312 -6.46 19.49 0.01
C LEU A 312 -6.66 20.70 0.93
N ILE A 313 -7.61 21.59 0.62
CA ILE A 313 -7.91 22.80 1.43
C ILE A 313 -8.39 22.39 2.83
N ASN A 314 -9.18 21.32 2.92
CA ASN A 314 -9.69 20.82 4.19
C ASN A 314 -8.75 19.83 4.90
N MET A 315 -7.59 19.51 4.34
CA MET A 315 -6.69 18.47 4.87
C MET A 315 -6.20 18.80 6.29
N LYS A 316 -5.82 20.06 6.56
CA LYS A 316 -5.42 20.50 7.91
C LYS A 316 -6.51 20.25 8.95
N SER A 317 -7.76 20.58 8.64
CA SER A 317 -8.91 20.30 9.50
C SER A 317 -9.12 18.80 9.68
N TYR A 318 -9.00 18.03 8.62
CA TYR A 318 -9.17 16.59 8.62
C TYR A 318 -8.13 15.88 9.48
N VAL A 319 -6.82 16.14 9.29
CA VAL A 319 -5.75 15.46 10.04
C VAL A 319 -5.84 15.75 11.55
N ASN A 320 -6.22 17.00 11.92
CA ASN A 320 -6.46 17.37 13.31
C ASN A 320 -7.67 16.66 13.91
N LYS A 321 -8.78 16.58 13.16
CA LYS A 321 -10.02 15.92 13.59
C LYS A 321 -9.83 14.43 13.86
N ILE A 322 -9.06 13.75 12.98
CA ILE A 322 -8.80 12.31 13.09
C ILE A 322 -7.68 12.01 14.10
N GLY A 323 -6.85 13.00 14.44
CA GLY A 323 -5.73 12.84 15.34
C GLY A 323 -4.56 12.08 14.73
N LEU A 324 -4.26 12.35 13.45
CA LEU A 324 -3.09 11.78 12.78
C LEU A 324 -1.81 12.40 13.37
N TRP A 325 -0.71 11.69 13.19
CA TRP A 325 0.58 12.16 13.69
C TRP A 325 1.05 13.42 12.96
N HIS A 326 1.74 14.29 13.72
CA HIS A 326 2.06 15.65 13.26
C HIS A 326 2.95 15.65 12.02
N SER A 327 2.57 16.38 11.00
CA SER A 327 3.26 16.56 9.73
C SER A 327 3.20 18.01 9.29
N ILE A 328 3.83 18.37 8.18
CA ILE A 328 3.86 19.74 7.65
C ILE A 328 2.45 20.29 7.35
N VAL A 329 1.49 19.44 6.98
CA VAL A 329 0.10 19.87 6.68
C VAL A 329 -0.71 20.24 7.92
N HIS A 330 -0.20 20.00 9.13
CA HIS A 330 -0.82 20.52 10.34
C HIS A 330 -0.55 22.02 10.55
N ASP A 331 0.55 22.51 10.00
CA ASP A 331 1.01 23.89 10.23
C ASP A 331 0.88 24.76 8.97
N LYS A 332 1.15 24.20 7.77
CA LYS A 332 0.99 24.92 6.51
C LYS A 332 -0.46 24.87 6.02
N ASP A 333 -0.97 26.01 5.58
CA ASP A 333 -2.28 26.11 4.93
C ASP A 333 -2.12 25.85 3.43
N ILE A 334 -3.04 25.09 2.86
CA ILE A 334 -3.18 24.87 1.43
C ILE A 334 -4.42 25.65 1.01
N ASP A 335 -4.23 26.74 0.28
CA ASP A 335 -5.30 27.59 -0.22
C ASP A 335 -5.60 27.37 -1.71
N GLU A 336 -6.60 28.06 -2.24
CA GLU A 336 -7.01 27.97 -3.64
C GLU A 336 -5.89 28.37 -4.60
N ASN A 337 -5.05 29.34 -4.25
CA ASN A 337 -3.94 29.79 -5.09
C ASN A 337 -2.87 28.70 -5.17
N PHE A 338 -2.53 28.08 -4.03
CA PHE A 338 -1.60 26.95 -4.00
C PHE A 338 -2.09 25.79 -4.87
N VAL A 339 -3.38 25.45 -4.79
CA VAL A 339 -3.97 24.37 -5.60
C VAL A 339 -3.97 24.73 -7.10
N ALA A 340 -4.24 25.99 -7.45
CA ALA A 340 -4.18 26.46 -8.83
C ALA A 340 -2.75 26.34 -9.40
N ASP A 341 -1.75 26.74 -8.64
CA ASP A 341 -0.33 26.62 -9.03
C ASP A 341 0.09 25.15 -9.14
N LEU A 342 -0.36 24.29 -8.21
CA LEU A 342 -0.10 22.86 -8.23
C LEU A 342 -0.67 22.21 -9.50
N LYS A 343 -1.91 22.57 -9.86
CA LYS A 343 -2.55 22.12 -11.11
C LYS A 343 -1.71 22.49 -12.33
N ILE A 344 -1.29 23.75 -12.43
CA ILE A 344 -0.47 24.24 -13.55
C ILE A 344 0.84 23.45 -13.64
N LYS A 345 1.50 23.18 -12.51
CA LYS A 345 2.75 22.39 -12.47
C LYS A 345 2.53 20.98 -12.97
N ILE A 346 1.49 20.29 -12.48
CA ILE A 346 1.16 18.93 -12.88
C ILE A 346 0.82 18.88 -14.37
N ASP A 347 -0.08 19.75 -14.85
CA ASP A 347 -0.50 19.80 -16.27
C ASP A 347 0.70 20.04 -17.20
N ASN A 348 1.59 20.95 -16.84
CA ASN A 348 2.77 21.26 -17.65
C ASN A 348 3.75 20.07 -17.69
N LYS A 349 3.96 19.40 -16.57
CA LYS A 349 4.86 18.26 -16.48
C LYS A 349 4.38 17.10 -17.37
N TYR A 350 3.07 16.79 -17.35
CA TYR A 350 2.50 15.77 -18.25
C TYR A 350 2.54 16.17 -19.72
N LYS A 351 2.36 17.46 -20.05
CA LYS A 351 2.50 17.94 -21.44
C LYS A 351 3.93 17.74 -21.95
N THR A 352 4.94 18.07 -21.14
CA THR A 352 6.34 17.90 -21.52
C THR A 352 6.68 16.44 -21.69
N PHE A 353 6.33 15.59 -20.72
CA PHE A 353 6.63 14.16 -20.72
C PHE A 353 6.01 13.38 -21.89
N ASN A 354 4.85 13.81 -22.39
CA ASN A 354 4.19 13.17 -23.54
C ASN A 354 4.75 13.61 -24.91
N ASN A 355 5.59 14.65 -24.95
CA ASN A 355 6.21 15.17 -26.15
C ASN A 355 7.65 14.69 -26.36
N ASP A 356 8.25 14.09 -25.35
CA ASP A 356 9.57 13.43 -25.38
C ASP A 356 9.39 11.90 -25.60
#